data_58373aea3f6906a83391b1f37d6dbfb0
#
_entry.id   58373aea3f6906a83391b1f37d6dbfb0
#
_cell.length_a   1.000
_cell.length_b   1.000
_cell.length_c   1.000
_cell.angle_alpha   90.00
_cell.angle_beta   90.00
_cell.angle_gamma   90.00
#
_symmetry.space_group_name_H-M   'P 1'
#
loop_
_entity.id
_entity.type
_entity.pdbx_description
1 polymer ?
#
loop_
_entity_poly.entity_id
_entity_poly.type
_entity_poly.pdbx_seq_one_letter_code
_entity_poly.pdbx_strand_id
1 'polypeptide(L)'
;MEKYKQILNALTVDVEDYYQVEAFANVVPRQAWEGWESRVEYSTNRLLELFGKHQATGTFFVLGWLAERCPQMVRAIAEAGHEVACHGYGHRFIGSQTRAEFRSDVRSAKARLEDLIGMEVEGYRAPTYSITADSLWALDILVEEGFRYDSSIFPIHHDRYGIPDAKRFPHVIRCQAGEILEFPPSTVRLAGQNWPMVGGGYFRFLPYQWFRW
;
A
#
# COMPACT_ATOMS: atom_id res chain seq x y z
N MET A 1 12.02 -1.36 -36.78
CA MET A 1 12.53 -0.78 -35.52
C MET A 1 11.38 -0.85 -34.52
N GLU A 2 11.40 -1.88 -33.64
CA GLU A 2 10.46 -1.94 -32.52
C GLU A 2 10.71 -0.73 -31.63
N LYS A 3 9.69 0.11 -31.46
CA LYS A 3 9.70 1.14 -30.43
C LYS A 3 9.83 0.42 -29.08
N TYR A 4 10.97 0.55 -28.42
CA TYR A 4 11.09 0.16 -27.01
C TYR A 4 9.95 0.84 -26.24
N LYS A 5 8.99 0.04 -25.78
CA LYS A 5 7.98 0.56 -24.86
C LYS A 5 8.72 1.04 -23.62
N GLN A 6 8.62 2.32 -23.33
CA GLN A 6 9.21 2.90 -22.12
C GLN A 6 8.64 2.16 -20.92
N ILE A 7 9.52 1.55 -20.13
CA ILE A 7 9.11 0.93 -18.86
C ILE A 7 8.91 2.06 -17.86
N LEU A 8 7.69 2.18 -17.36
CA LEU A 8 7.36 3.11 -16.29
C LEU A 8 7.38 2.36 -14.95
N ASN A 9 8.12 2.89 -14.00
CA ASN A 9 8.14 2.38 -12.64
C ASN A 9 7.26 3.25 -11.75
N ALA A 10 6.48 2.64 -10.86
CA ALA A 10 5.70 3.33 -9.86
C ALA A 10 6.53 3.47 -8.57
N LEU A 11 6.59 4.69 -8.04
CA LEU A 11 7.10 4.94 -6.69
C LEU A 11 5.91 4.93 -5.74
N THR A 12 5.97 4.10 -4.71
CA THR A 12 4.87 4.00 -3.75
C THR A 12 5.38 4.14 -2.32
N VAL A 13 4.56 4.74 -1.46
CA VAL A 13 4.85 4.99 -0.05
C VAL A 13 3.64 4.52 0.77
N ASP A 14 3.87 3.65 1.74
CA ASP A 14 2.88 3.33 2.74
C ASP A 14 3.00 4.37 3.86
N VAL A 15 1.95 5.16 4.06
CA VAL A 15 1.92 6.26 5.03
C VAL A 15 1.41 5.72 6.35
N GLU A 16 2.34 5.34 7.18
CA GLU A 16 2.12 4.78 8.51
C GLU A 16 3.21 5.23 9.48
N ASP A 17 2.90 5.27 10.77
CA ASP A 17 3.90 5.55 11.78
C ASP A 17 4.63 4.27 12.20
N TYR A 18 5.85 4.41 12.72
CA TYR A 18 6.72 3.29 13.10
C TYR A 18 6.08 2.31 14.09
N TYR A 19 5.15 2.79 14.93
CA TYR A 19 4.45 1.96 15.91
C TYR A 19 3.21 1.26 15.34
N GLN A 20 2.79 1.58 14.12
CA GLN A 20 1.62 1.01 13.47
C GLN A 20 1.93 -0.29 12.72
N VAL A 21 3.21 -0.59 12.52
CA VAL A 21 3.65 -1.80 11.82
C VAL A 21 3.26 -3.06 12.59
N GLU A 22 2.89 -4.09 11.86
CA GLU A 22 2.43 -5.38 12.43
C GLU A 22 3.44 -6.00 13.41
N ALA A 23 4.74 -5.74 13.24
CA ALA A 23 5.77 -6.25 14.15
C ALA A 23 5.61 -5.73 15.58
N PHE A 24 4.96 -4.60 15.79
CA PHE A 24 4.70 -4.01 17.11
C PHE A 24 3.27 -4.24 17.62
N ALA A 25 2.38 -4.89 16.86
CA ALA A 25 0.97 -5.06 17.23
C ALA A 25 0.77 -5.69 18.62
N ASN A 26 1.66 -6.60 19.04
CA ASN A 26 1.62 -7.24 20.35
C ASN A 26 2.15 -6.35 21.50
N VAL A 27 2.89 -5.28 21.17
CA VAL A 27 3.53 -4.39 22.17
C VAL A 27 2.83 -3.04 22.22
N VAL A 28 2.34 -2.57 21.09
CA VAL A 28 1.65 -1.29 20.92
C VAL A 28 0.23 -1.56 20.41
N PRO A 29 -0.73 -1.82 21.29
CA PRO A 29 -2.11 -2.01 20.88
C PRO A 29 -2.68 -0.72 20.28
N ARG A 30 -3.62 -0.84 19.34
CA ARG A 30 -4.20 0.32 18.63
C ARG A 30 -4.75 1.40 19.54
N GLN A 31 -5.33 1.00 20.67
CA GLN A 31 -5.87 1.93 21.66
C GLN A 31 -4.79 2.83 22.30
N ALA A 32 -3.53 2.41 22.20
CA ALA A 32 -2.40 3.16 22.75
C ALA A 32 -1.74 4.11 21.72
N TRP A 33 -2.12 4.05 20.42
CA TRP A 33 -1.48 4.85 19.37
C TRP A 33 -1.50 6.36 19.64
N GLU A 34 -2.55 6.86 20.27
CA GLU A 34 -2.69 8.29 20.62
C GLU A 34 -1.63 8.77 21.62
N GLY A 35 -1.10 7.87 22.42
CA GLY A 35 -0.06 8.17 23.42
C GLY A 35 1.37 8.12 22.89
N TRP A 36 1.56 7.71 21.64
CA TRP A 36 2.89 7.60 21.04
C TRP A 36 3.26 8.83 20.22
N GLU A 37 4.54 9.21 20.29
CA GLU A 37 5.06 10.31 19.47
C GLU A 37 4.95 9.97 17.97
N SER A 38 4.16 10.76 17.27
CA SER A 38 4.02 10.60 15.83
C SER A 38 5.19 11.23 15.07
N ARG A 39 5.68 10.54 14.06
CA ARG A 39 6.73 11.00 13.14
C ARG A 39 6.28 11.02 11.69
N VAL A 40 5.06 10.59 11.42
CA VAL A 40 4.55 10.41 10.06
C VAL A 40 4.51 11.72 9.29
N GLU A 41 4.04 12.82 9.88
CA GLU A 41 3.99 14.12 9.20
C GLU A 41 5.38 14.63 8.82
N TYR A 42 6.33 14.56 9.77
CA TYR A 42 7.72 14.95 9.49
C TYR A 42 8.31 14.09 8.36
N SER A 43 8.15 12.77 8.43
CA SER A 43 8.69 11.83 7.45
C SER A 43 8.06 12.03 6.07
N THR A 44 6.75 12.24 6.02
CA THR A 44 6.01 12.49 4.77
C THR A 44 6.45 13.81 4.14
N ASN A 45 6.57 14.89 4.90
CA ASN A 45 7.04 16.17 4.39
C ASN A 45 8.45 16.06 3.80
N ARG A 46 9.36 15.31 4.45
CA ARG A 46 10.70 15.06 3.91
C ARG A 46 10.67 14.29 2.58
N LEU A 47 9.73 13.34 2.43
CA LEU A 47 9.55 12.64 1.15
C LEU A 47 8.98 13.56 0.07
N LEU A 48 8.00 14.42 0.40
CA LEU A 48 7.45 15.40 -0.54
C LEU A 48 8.52 16.38 -1.04
N GLU A 49 9.37 16.89 -0.14
CA GLU A 49 10.54 17.72 -0.52
C GLU A 49 11.49 16.98 -1.48
N LEU A 50 11.78 15.69 -1.17
CA LEU A 50 12.66 14.87 -2.00
C LEU A 50 12.05 14.63 -3.39
N PHE A 51 10.77 14.28 -3.45
CA PHE A 51 10.06 14.03 -4.71
C PHE A 51 9.97 15.31 -5.53
N GLY A 52 9.65 16.43 -4.91
CA GLY A 52 9.64 17.75 -5.58
C GLY A 52 11.01 18.13 -6.14
N LYS A 53 12.09 17.93 -5.38
CA LYS A 53 13.47 18.18 -5.84
C LYS A 53 13.83 17.35 -7.09
N HIS A 54 13.32 16.14 -7.19
CA HIS A 54 13.62 15.23 -8.31
C HIS A 54 12.52 15.20 -9.38
N GLN A 55 11.49 16.06 -9.26
CA GLN A 55 10.35 16.08 -10.17
C GLN A 55 9.70 14.69 -10.35
N ALA A 56 9.69 13.91 -9.26
CA ALA A 56 9.11 12.59 -9.22
C ALA A 56 7.71 12.67 -8.63
N THR A 57 6.79 11.87 -9.17
CA THR A 57 5.47 11.63 -8.61
C THR A 57 5.40 10.23 -8.03
N GLY A 58 4.51 10.02 -7.08
CA GLY A 58 4.30 8.72 -6.45
C GLY A 58 2.88 8.54 -5.95
N THR A 59 2.57 7.31 -5.55
CA THR A 59 1.32 6.93 -4.91
C THR A 59 1.55 6.77 -3.41
N PHE A 60 0.76 7.44 -2.60
CA PHE A 60 0.82 7.39 -1.14
C PHE A 60 -0.40 6.62 -0.63
N PHE A 61 -0.18 5.42 -0.13
CA PHE A 61 -1.20 4.59 0.51
C PHE A 61 -1.37 5.03 1.96
N VAL A 62 -2.47 5.72 2.25
CA VAL A 62 -2.69 6.39 3.54
C VAL A 62 -3.70 5.66 4.39
N LEU A 63 -3.41 5.51 5.68
CA LEU A 63 -4.38 5.00 6.66
C LEU A 63 -5.49 6.00 6.94
N GLY A 64 -6.75 5.54 6.97
CA GLY A 64 -7.89 6.36 7.33
C GLY A 64 -7.75 6.99 8.72
N TRP A 65 -7.15 6.28 9.68
CA TRP A 65 -6.83 6.77 11.01
C TRP A 65 -5.89 7.99 10.98
N LEU A 66 -4.88 7.99 10.11
CA LEU A 66 -3.99 9.14 9.92
C LEU A 66 -4.69 10.29 9.20
N ALA A 67 -5.57 9.97 8.26
CA ALA A 67 -6.37 10.99 7.57
C ALA A 67 -7.24 11.82 8.54
N GLU A 68 -7.72 11.21 9.63
CA GLU A 68 -8.45 11.95 10.67
C GLU A 68 -7.55 12.83 11.54
N ARG A 69 -6.34 12.36 11.83
CA ARG A 69 -5.43 13.06 12.76
C ARG A 69 -4.53 14.08 12.09
N CYS A 70 -4.12 13.78 10.87
CA CYS A 70 -3.18 14.58 10.10
C CYS A 70 -3.79 15.01 8.74
N PRO A 71 -5.00 15.64 8.72
CA PRO A 71 -5.69 15.96 7.47
C PRO A 71 -4.88 16.89 6.57
N GLN A 72 -4.05 17.77 7.14
CA GLN A 72 -3.20 18.68 6.36
C GLN A 72 -2.08 17.93 5.63
N MET A 73 -1.55 16.86 6.23
CA MET A 73 -0.57 15.99 5.57
C MET A 73 -1.17 15.33 4.31
N VAL A 74 -2.40 14.82 4.40
CA VAL A 74 -3.08 14.17 3.26
C VAL A 74 -3.34 15.19 2.15
N ARG A 75 -3.81 16.40 2.49
CA ARG A 75 -3.97 17.48 1.51
C ARG A 75 -2.65 17.87 0.84
N ALA A 76 -1.58 18.00 1.63
CA ALA A 76 -0.26 18.33 1.10
C ALA A 76 0.27 17.29 0.10
N ILE A 77 -0.02 16.00 0.31
CA ILE A 77 0.31 14.92 -0.64
C ILE A 77 -0.42 15.17 -1.98
N ALA A 78 -1.73 15.40 -1.93
CA ALA A 78 -2.54 15.63 -3.12
C ALA A 78 -2.17 16.95 -3.84
N GLU A 79 -1.99 18.04 -3.11
CA GLU A 79 -1.60 19.36 -3.62
C GLU A 79 -0.20 19.35 -4.27
N ALA A 80 0.70 18.47 -3.81
CA ALA A 80 1.99 18.24 -4.43
C ALA A 80 1.92 17.42 -5.73
N GLY A 81 0.71 17.01 -6.18
CA GLY A 81 0.49 16.27 -7.42
C GLY A 81 0.74 14.77 -7.30
N HIS A 82 0.75 14.24 -6.10
CA HIS A 82 0.85 12.79 -5.85
C HIS A 82 -0.53 12.15 -5.76
N GLU A 83 -0.59 10.87 -6.07
CA GLU A 83 -1.79 10.06 -5.86
C GLU A 83 -1.94 9.72 -4.38
N VAL A 84 -3.15 9.93 -3.85
CA VAL A 84 -3.56 9.43 -2.53
C VAL A 84 -4.36 8.14 -2.76
N ALA A 85 -3.92 7.05 -2.16
CA ALA A 85 -4.55 5.74 -2.21
C ALA A 85 -4.83 5.23 -0.78
N CYS A 86 -5.65 4.20 -0.66
CA CYS A 86 -6.11 3.67 0.62
C CYS A 86 -5.20 2.56 1.17
N HIS A 87 -4.83 2.66 2.45
CA HIS A 87 -4.10 1.62 3.19
C HIS A 87 -4.94 0.96 4.30
N GLY A 88 -6.28 0.93 4.12
CA GLY A 88 -7.22 0.58 5.16
C GLY A 88 -7.38 1.71 6.18
N TYR A 89 -8.26 1.50 7.17
CA TYR A 89 -8.48 2.52 8.19
C TYR A 89 -7.44 2.42 9.31
N GLY A 90 -7.22 1.25 9.83
CA GLY A 90 -6.45 1.10 11.06
C GLY A 90 -5.41 0.01 11.02
N HIS A 91 -4.75 -0.19 9.90
CA HIS A 91 -3.63 -1.12 9.72
C HIS A 91 -3.92 -2.54 10.22
N ARG A 92 -5.12 -3.07 9.92
CA ARG A 92 -5.53 -4.42 10.34
C ARG A 92 -5.12 -5.46 9.31
N PHE A 93 -4.54 -6.56 9.78
CA PHE A 93 -4.25 -7.74 8.97
C PHE A 93 -5.56 -8.31 8.38
N ILE A 94 -5.62 -8.57 7.06
CA ILE A 94 -6.88 -8.99 6.40
C ILE A 94 -7.38 -10.32 6.95
N GLY A 95 -6.49 -11.29 7.16
CA GLY A 95 -6.83 -12.60 7.68
C GLY A 95 -7.40 -12.61 9.11
N SER A 96 -7.28 -11.50 9.85
CA SER A 96 -7.88 -11.34 11.19
C SER A 96 -9.25 -10.67 11.18
N GLN A 97 -9.78 -10.36 9.99
CA GLN A 97 -11.04 -9.67 9.81
C GLN A 97 -12.11 -10.56 9.18
N THR A 98 -13.34 -10.37 9.59
CA THR A 98 -14.50 -10.85 8.83
C THR A 98 -14.69 -10.01 7.58
N ARG A 99 -15.41 -10.52 6.58
CA ARG A 99 -15.77 -9.76 5.36
C ARG A 99 -16.48 -8.44 5.68
N ALA A 100 -17.36 -8.44 6.69
CA ALA A 100 -18.09 -7.25 7.10
C ALA A 100 -17.20 -6.20 7.76
N GLU A 101 -16.26 -6.63 8.61
CA GLU A 101 -15.27 -5.74 9.23
C GLU A 101 -14.35 -5.13 8.19
N PHE A 102 -13.83 -5.94 7.24
CA PHE A 102 -12.99 -5.45 6.18
C PHE A 102 -13.72 -4.43 5.30
N ARG A 103 -14.98 -4.72 4.91
CA ARG A 103 -15.81 -3.78 4.15
C ARG A 103 -15.97 -2.44 4.90
N SER A 104 -16.28 -2.51 6.18
CA SER A 104 -16.43 -1.29 7.01
C SER A 104 -15.13 -0.49 7.11
N ASP A 105 -13.99 -1.19 7.26
CA ASP A 105 -12.66 -0.59 7.36
C ASP A 105 -12.29 0.17 6.07
N VAL A 106 -12.39 -0.49 4.91
CA VAL A 106 -12.01 0.14 3.63
C VAL A 106 -12.97 1.23 3.21
N ARG A 107 -14.29 1.07 3.43
CA ARG A 107 -15.30 2.08 3.14
C ARG A 107 -15.08 3.35 3.95
N SER A 108 -14.84 3.21 5.26
CA SER A 108 -14.58 4.34 6.14
C SER A 108 -13.28 5.07 5.76
N ALA A 109 -12.23 4.32 5.44
CA ALA A 109 -10.96 4.89 5.02
C ALA A 109 -11.09 5.64 3.68
N LYS A 110 -11.71 5.00 2.66
CA LYS A 110 -11.93 5.60 1.34
C LYS A 110 -12.72 6.90 1.44
N ALA A 111 -13.87 6.86 2.10
CA ALA A 111 -14.73 8.04 2.26
C ALA A 111 -13.99 9.20 2.95
N ARG A 112 -13.18 8.91 3.97
CA ARG A 112 -12.42 9.93 4.67
C ARG A 112 -11.33 10.56 3.81
N LEU A 113 -10.63 9.76 3.02
CA LEU A 113 -9.61 10.26 2.10
C LEU A 113 -10.24 11.12 1.00
N GLU A 114 -11.32 10.64 0.38
CA GLU A 114 -12.06 11.37 -0.67
C GLU A 114 -12.62 12.71 -0.18
N ASP A 115 -13.16 12.76 1.04
CA ASP A 115 -13.63 13.99 1.68
C ASP A 115 -12.50 15.03 1.85
N LEU A 116 -11.29 14.59 2.15
CA LEU A 116 -10.14 15.47 2.34
C LEU A 116 -9.56 16.02 1.05
N ILE A 117 -9.50 15.20 0.00
CA ILE A 117 -8.82 15.57 -1.26
C ILE A 117 -9.77 16.01 -2.36
N GLY A 118 -11.09 15.78 -2.21
CA GLY A 118 -12.10 16.12 -3.21
C GLY A 118 -12.01 15.33 -4.51
N MET A 119 -11.33 14.19 -4.51
CA MET A 119 -11.13 13.30 -5.67
C MET A 119 -11.41 11.85 -5.28
N GLU A 120 -11.73 11.02 -6.27
CA GLU A 120 -11.94 9.58 -6.07
C GLU A 120 -10.64 8.89 -5.69
N VAL A 121 -10.68 7.98 -4.70
CA VAL A 121 -9.57 7.12 -4.28
C VAL A 121 -9.71 5.77 -4.98
N GLU A 122 -8.88 5.54 -5.98
CA GLU A 122 -9.00 4.38 -6.87
C GLU A 122 -8.15 3.17 -6.42
N GLY A 123 -7.08 3.41 -5.67
CA GLY A 123 -6.10 2.41 -5.31
C GLY A 123 -6.19 1.92 -3.87
N TYR A 124 -5.88 0.64 -3.69
CA TYR A 124 -5.78 0.02 -2.37
C TYR A 124 -4.47 -0.75 -2.21
N ARG A 125 -3.94 -0.74 -0.99
CA ARG A 125 -2.89 -1.68 -0.56
C ARG A 125 -3.21 -2.18 0.84
N ALA A 126 -3.23 -3.50 1.00
CA ALA A 126 -3.47 -4.13 2.30
C ALA A 126 -2.28 -3.90 3.26
N PRO A 127 -2.55 -3.52 4.51
CA PRO A 127 -1.54 -3.56 5.56
C PRO A 127 -0.77 -4.88 5.55
N THR A 128 0.56 -4.79 5.64
CA THR A 128 1.45 -5.98 5.65
C THR A 128 1.31 -6.88 4.41
N TYR A 129 0.83 -6.36 3.26
CA TYR A 129 0.56 -7.16 2.06
C TYR A 129 -0.32 -8.39 2.33
N SER A 130 -1.31 -8.24 3.20
CA SER A 130 -2.05 -9.34 3.81
C SER A 130 -3.19 -9.92 2.99
N ILE A 131 -3.30 -9.57 1.69
CA ILE A 131 -4.11 -10.34 0.75
C ILE A 131 -3.29 -11.55 0.32
N THR A 132 -3.70 -12.72 0.80
CA THR A 132 -3.07 -14.02 0.56
C THR A 132 -4.08 -14.97 -0.12
N ALA A 133 -3.66 -16.19 -0.43
CA ALA A 133 -4.55 -17.18 -1.04
C ALA A 133 -5.85 -17.39 -0.23
N ASP A 134 -5.79 -17.32 1.10
CA ASP A 134 -6.95 -17.52 1.98
C ASP A 134 -7.84 -16.27 2.10
N SER A 135 -7.36 -15.12 1.65
CA SER A 135 -8.07 -13.84 1.77
C SER A 135 -8.35 -13.16 0.42
N LEU A 136 -8.27 -13.88 -0.70
CA LEU A 136 -8.61 -13.36 -2.04
C LEU A 136 -10.05 -12.82 -2.14
N TRP A 137 -10.94 -13.24 -1.24
CA TRP A 137 -12.29 -12.68 -1.10
C TRP A 137 -12.30 -11.16 -0.83
N ALA A 138 -11.18 -10.60 -0.36
CA ALA A 138 -11.05 -9.16 -0.14
C ALA A 138 -11.14 -8.39 -1.46
N LEU A 139 -10.67 -8.95 -2.57
CA LEU A 139 -10.73 -8.32 -3.88
C LEU A 139 -12.18 -8.08 -4.35
N ASP A 140 -13.11 -9.01 -4.05
CA ASP A 140 -14.54 -8.80 -4.34
C ASP A 140 -15.05 -7.55 -3.62
N ILE A 141 -14.70 -7.40 -2.33
CA ILE A 141 -15.11 -6.24 -1.53
C ILE A 141 -14.49 -4.96 -2.07
N LEU A 142 -13.22 -4.99 -2.47
CA LEU A 142 -12.58 -3.81 -3.07
C LEU A 142 -13.30 -3.36 -4.34
N VAL A 143 -13.68 -4.30 -5.23
CA VAL A 143 -14.46 -3.99 -6.43
C VAL A 143 -15.82 -3.39 -6.07
N GLU A 144 -16.54 -4.00 -5.12
CA GLU A 144 -17.85 -3.50 -4.66
C GLU A 144 -17.78 -2.12 -4.00
N GLU A 145 -16.67 -1.78 -3.36
CA GLU A 145 -16.40 -0.46 -2.77
C GLU A 145 -15.80 0.53 -3.79
N GLY A 146 -15.70 0.15 -5.07
CA GLY A 146 -15.30 1.03 -6.16
C GLY A 146 -13.79 1.26 -6.29
N PHE A 147 -12.96 0.38 -5.74
CA PHE A 147 -11.52 0.41 -6.04
C PHE A 147 -11.25 -0.15 -7.42
N ARG A 148 -10.35 0.49 -8.16
CA ARG A 148 -9.98 0.10 -9.52
C ARG A 148 -8.72 -0.74 -9.58
N TYR A 149 -7.81 -0.56 -8.60
CA TYR A 149 -6.61 -1.38 -8.50
C TYR A 149 -6.25 -1.73 -7.06
N ASP A 150 -5.56 -2.84 -6.93
CA ASP A 150 -4.92 -3.32 -5.71
C ASP A 150 -3.41 -3.45 -5.90
N SER A 151 -2.65 -3.29 -4.84
CA SER A 151 -1.20 -3.48 -4.84
C SER A 151 -0.76 -4.29 -3.61
N SER A 152 -1.49 -5.37 -3.31
CA SER A 152 -1.31 -6.13 -2.08
C SER A 152 -0.71 -7.52 -2.29
N ILE A 153 -0.90 -8.13 -3.47
CA ILE A 153 -0.46 -9.50 -3.71
C ILE A 153 1.03 -9.51 -4.02
N PHE A 154 1.82 -9.88 -3.02
CA PHE A 154 3.27 -9.97 -3.17
C PHE A 154 3.67 -11.35 -3.70
N PRO A 155 4.27 -11.46 -4.89
CA PRO A 155 4.60 -12.76 -5.50
C PRO A 155 5.89 -13.37 -4.92
N ILE A 156 5.94 -13.58 -3.61
CA ILE A 156 7.06 -14.16 -2.87
C ILE A 156 6.59 -15.21 -1.88
N HIS A 157 7.53 -16.04 -1.43
CA HIS A 157 7.32 -16.91 -0.29
C HIS A 157 7.68 -16.16 1.01
N HIS A 158 6.70 -16.01 1.89
CA HIS A 158 6.88 -15.42 3.22
C HIS A 158 5.92 -16.12 4.21
N ASP A 159 6.30 -16.20 5.50
CA ASP A 159 5.53 -16.90 6.53
C ASP A 159 4.20 -16.21 6.90
N ARG A 160 4.06 -14.92 6.65
CA ARG A 160 2.89 -14.12 7.04
C ARG A 160 2.08 -13.55 5.87
N TYR A 161 2.67 -13.43 4.69
CA TYR A 161 2.04 -12.85 3.51
C TYR A 161 2.65 -13.41 2.23
N GLY A 162 2.13 -12.97 1.08
CA GLY A 162 2.61 -13.37 -0.23
C GLY A 162 1.88 -14.58 -0.83
N ILE A 163 1.91 -14.62 -2.16
CA ILE A 163 1.43 -15.73 -2.98
C ILE A 163 2.57 -16.05 -3.97
N PRO A 164 3.41 -17.06 -3.70
CA PRO A 164 4.66 -17.31 -4.46
C PRO A 164 4.46 -17.43 -5.97
N ASP A 165 3.36 -18.04 -6.39
CA ASP A 165 3.04 -18.31 -7.80
C ASP A 165 2.18 -17.21 -8.45
N ALA A 166 1.93 -16.10 -7.74
CA ALA A 166 1.22 -14.96 -8.31
C ALA A 166 2.04 -14.32 -9.46
N LYS A 167 1.33 -13.66 -10.37
CA LYS A 167 1.97 -12.93 -11.47
C LYS A 167 2.79 -11.77 -10.92
N ARG A 168 3.99 -11.57 -11.49
CA ARG A 168 4.95 -10.55 -11.06
C ARG A 168 4.76 -9.17 -11.69
N PHE A 169 3.93 -9.06 -12.70
CA PHE A 169 3.69 -7.84 -13.46
C PHE A 169 2.22 -7.44 -13.37
N PRO A 170 1.89 -6.16 -13.59
CA PRO A 170 0.51 -5.70 -13.56
C PRO A 170 -0.40 -6.56 -14.44
N HIS A 171 -1.54 -6.95 -13.88
CA HIS A 171 -2.50 -7.81 -14.55
C HIS A 171 -3.90 -7.65 -13.96
N VAL A 172 -4.90 -7.96 -14.76
CA VAL A 172 -6.29 -7.97 -14.31
C VAL A 172 -6.59 -9.30 -13.61
N ILE A 173 -7.22 -9.19 -12.44
CA ILE A 173 -7.79 -10.31 -11.70
C ILE A 173 -9.31 -10.25 -11.87
N ARG A 174 -9.89 -11.40 -12.28
CA ARG A 174 -11.34 -11.58 -12.31
C ARG A 174 -11.80 -12.22 -11.02
N CYS A 175 -12.69 -11.55 -10.32
CA CYS A 175 -13.33 -12.01 -9.10
C CYS A 175 -14.86 -12.04 -9.27
N GLN A 176 -15.61 -12.46 -8.25
CA GLN A 176 -17.07 -12.61 -8.39
C GLN A 176 -17.78 -11.27 -8.59
N ALA A 177 -17.27 -10.20 -7.97
CA ALA A 177 -17.84 -8.86 -8.06
C ALA A 177 -17.45 -8.11 -9.35
N GLY A 178 -16.47 -8.59 -10.13
CA GLY A 178 -16.00 -7.92 -11.34
C GLY A 178 -14.52 -8.12 -11.62
N GLU A 179 -13.85 -7.09 -12.10
CA GLU A 179 -12.43 -7.10 -12.41
C GLU A 179 -11.69 -6.02 -11.61
N ILE A 180 -10.48 -6.33 -11.16
CA ILE A 180 -9.58 -5.37 -10.52
C ILE A 180 -8.18 -5.50 -11.10
N LEU A 181 -7.47 -4.39 -11.28
CA LEU A 181 -6.08 -4.40 -11.69
C LEU A 181 -5.20 -4.70 -10.46
N GLU A 182 -4.44 -5.77 -10.49
CA GLU A 182 -3.37 -6.01 -9.51
C GLU A 182 -2.06 -5.39 -10.01
N PHE A 183 -1.45 -4.57 -9.17
CA PHE A 183 -0.14 -3.98 -9.39
C PHE A 183 0.86 -4.54 -8.35
N PRO A 184 1.46 -5.71 -8.60
CA PRO A 184 2.23 -6.42 -7.58
C PRO A 184 3.49 -5.65 -7.15
N PRO A 185 3.87 -5.75 -5.86
CA PRO A 185 5.19 -5.29 -5.41
C PRO A 185 6.32 -5.95 -6.20
N SER A 186 7.35 -5.16 -6.54
CA SER A 186 8.40 -5.60 -7.46
C SER A 186 9.25 -6.72 -6.87
N THR A 187 9.55 -7.70 -7.72
CA THR A 187 10.42 -8.83 -7.40
C THR A 187 11.46 -9.06 -8.49
N VAL A 188 12.58 -9.67 -8.15
CA VAL A 188 13.53 -10.24 -9.09
C VAL A 188 13.46 -11.77 -9.03
N ARG A 189 13.55 -12.43 -10.17
CA ARG A 189 13.61 -13.90 -10.23
C ARG A 189 15.06 -14.36 -10.26
N LEU A 190 15.46 -15.09 -9.22
CA LEU A 190 16.80 -15.64 -9.09
C LEU A 190 16.71 -17.09 -8.62
N ALA A 191 17.43 -18.00 -9.29
CA ALA A 191 17.45 -19.43 -9.00
C ALA A 191 16.03 -20.05 -8.91
N GLY A 192 15.11 -19.62 -9.80
CA GLY A 192 13.75 -20.15 -9.84
C GLY A 192 12.79 -19.57 -8.81
N GLN A 193 13.26 -18.74 -7.87
CA GLN A 193 12.46 -18.10 -6.83
C GLN A 193 12.32 -16.60 -7.05
N ASN A 194 11.25 -16.02 -6.56
CA ASN A 194 11.03 -14.59 -6.55
C ASN A 194 11.58 -13.98 -5.26
N TRP A 195 12.45 -12.98 -5.40
CA TRP A 195 13.03 -12.24 -4.30
C TRP A 195 12.47 -10.83 -4.24
N PRO A 196 12.14 -10.31 -3.05
CA PRO A 196 11.60 -8.97 -2.92
C PRO A 196 12.63 -7.90 -3.30
N MET A 197 12.19 -6.90 -4.07
CA MET A 197 13.01 -5.74 -4.45
C MET A 197 12.45 -4.43 -3.93
N VAL A 198 11.39 -4.47 -3.11
CA VAL A 198 10.72 -3.32 -2.52
C VAL A 198 10.46 -3.56 -1.04
N GLY A 199 10.15 -2.48 -0.35
CA GLY A 199 9.92 -2.48 1.09
C GLY A 199 11.11 -1.91 1.87
N GLY A 200 10.81 -0.95 2.75
CA GLY A 200 11.85 -0.24 3.52
C GLY A 200 12.71 -1.15 4.39
N GLY A 201 12.21 -2.32 4.80
CA GLY A 201 12.98 -3.34 5.51
C GLY A 201 14.08 -3.93 4.63
N TYR A 202 13.72 -4.42 3.45
CA TYR A 202 14.68 -4.99 2.49
C TYR A 202 15.69 -3.95 2.02
N PHE A 203 15.23 -2.73 1.71
CA PHE A 203 16.09 -1.64 1.27
C PHE A 203 17.16 -1.27 2.32
N ARG A 204 16.83 -1.36 3.60
CA ARG A 204 17.80 -1.10 4.69
C ARG A 204 18.72 -2.28 4.97
N PHE A 205 18.28 -3.50 4.66
CA PHE A 205 19.01 -4.72 4.97
C PHE A 205 19.99 -5.14 3.87
N LEU A 206 19.65 -4.86 2.60
CA LEU A 206 20.45 -5.24 1.45
C LEU A 206 21.36 -4.09 0.99
N PRO A 207 22.56 -4.37 0.46
CA PRO A 207 23.43 -3.35 -0.11
C PRO A 207 22.72 -2.56 -1.22
N TYR A 208 22.92 -1.25 -1.25
CA TYR A 208 22.30 -0.35 -2.24
C TYR A 208 22.53 -0.79 -3.69
N GLN A 209 23.67 -1.43 -3.96
CA GLN A 209 24.02 -1.97 -5.28
C GLN A 209 22.99 -2.97 -5.83
N TRP A 210 22.26 -3.67 -4.96
CA TRP A 210 21.19 -4.61 -5.35
C TRP A 210 19.98 -3.91 -5.98
N PHE A 211 19.75 -2.65 -5.66
CA PHE A 211 18.62 -1.86 -6.12
C PHE A 211 18.94 -0.98 -7.34
N ARG A 212 20.19 -0.99 -7.82
CA ARG A 212 20.64 -0.16 -8.96
C ARG A 212 20.45 -0.79 -10.33
N TRP A 213 19.93 -2.00 -10.39
CA TRP A 213 19.77 -2.75 -11.66
C TRP A 213 18.43 -2.52 -12.33
#